data_f2303858488e348358bd6c0bf096466d
#
_entry.id   f2303858488e348358bd6c0bf096466d
#
_cell.length_a   1.000
_cell.length_b   1.000
_cell.length_c   1.000
_cell.angle_alpha   90.00
_cell.angle_beta   90.00
_cell.angle_gamma   90.00
#
_symmetry.space_group_name_H-M   'P 1'
#
loop_
_entity.id
_entity.type
_entity.pdbx_description
1 polymer ?
#
loop_
_entity_poly.entity_id
_entity_poly.type
_entity_poly.pdbx_seq_one_letter_code
_entity_poly.pdbx_strand_id
1 'polypeptide(L)'
;MQTADLLPLILVLAAVAYGFAYMRSRSVAAPLGGIRNLKALPAYYAARAALWCAIPALVILGTWAAFEGKVIQDIVMASLPAELAPQSAGHASLTLSQISNLAAGKLDPAMVPDGISGAAALLQELREQSSRFKALLVILISVLGGAFAWTRVAPHINARKSVERTLQRLFFVCAAVAILTTIGIVFSVIFETVRFFGKVPMSEFLFGTSWSPQTALRADQIGSEGAFGIIPLFTGTLMISAIALLIAVPVGLLSAVYLSEYASRPVRAVVKPLLEMLAGVPTVVYGFFAALTVAPFIRDLALMLGLEASSQSALAAGLVMGIMIIPFVSSLSDDVINAVPRTLRDGSLALGATQSETMKNVIFPAALPGIMGGILLAASRAIGETMIVVMAAGLAANLTANPLDSVTTVTVQIVTLLTGDQEFDSAKTLAAFALGMMLFIVTLLLNVIALKVVRKYREQYD
;
A
#
# COMPACT_ATOMS: atom_id res chain seq x y z
N MET A 1 -21.40 7.43 -23.40
CA MET A 1 -20.91 7.84 -22.05
C MET A 1 -19.81 6.89 -21.64
N GLN A 2 -18.66 7.42 -21.25
CA GLN A 2 -17.56 6.58 -20.75
C GLN A 2 -17.92 6.03 -19.34
N THR A 3 -17.26 4.97 -18.93
CA THR A 3 -17.49 4.37 -17.60
C THR A 3 -17.29 5.38 -16.47
N ALA A 4 -16.35 6.33 -16.64
CA ALA A 4 -16.09 7.41 -15.72
C ALA A 4 -17.26 8.39 -15.54
N ASP A 5 -18.06 8.62 -16.60
CA ASP A 5 -19.20 9.54 -16.55
C ASP A 5 -20.41 8.95 -15.82
N LEU A 6 -20.49 7.62 -15.75
CA LEU A 6 -21.61 6.93 -15.11
C LEU A 6 -21.52 6.94 -13.57
N LEU A 7 -20.32 7.02 -13.01
CA LEU A 7 -20.13 7.10 -11.55
C LEU A 7 -20.77 8.34 -10.92
N PRO A 8 -20.48 9.57 -11.38
CA PRO A 8 -21.16 10.76 -10.86
C PRO A 8 -22.67 10.73 -11.13
N LEU A 9 -23.11 10.16 -12.24
CA LEU A 9 -24.53 10.02 -12.54
C LEU A 9 -25.25 9.12 -11.52
N ILE A 10 -24.67 7.97 -11.16
CA ILE A 10 -25.21 7.09 -10.11
C ILE A 10 -25.28 7.82 -8.77
N LEU A 11 -24.28 8.62 -8.41
CA LEU A 11 -24.28 9.40 -7.17
C LEU A 11 -25.39 10.46 -7.17
N VAL A 12 -25.60 11.13 -8.29
CA VAL A 12 -26.70 12.09 -8.42
C VAL A 12 -28.05 11.39 -8.30
N LEU A 13 -28.25 10.26 -8.98
CA LEU A 13 -29.50 9.47 -8.88
C LEU A 13 -29.72 8.97 -7.44
N ALA A 14 -28.67 8.53 -6.75
CA ALA A 14 -28.74 8.12 -5.35
C ALA A 14 -29.11 9.30 -4.43
N ALA A 15 -28.56 10.49 -4.66
CA ALA A 15 -28.92 11.70 -3.92
C ALA A 15 -30.38 12.11 -4.16
N VAL A 16 -30.85 12.00 -5.39
CA VAL A 16 -32.25 12.24 -5.75
C VAL A 16 -33.18 11.22 -5.05
N ALA A 17 -32.83 9.93 -5.11
CA ALA A 17 -33.57 8.86 -4.42
C ALA A 17 -33.59 9.08 -2.88
N TYR A 18 -32.47 9.54 -2.32
CA TYR A 18 -32.40 9.95 -0.91
C TYR A 18 -33.40 11.05 -0.59
N GLY A 19 -33.42 12.13 -1.38
CA GLY A 19 -34.32 13.26 -1.19
C GLY A 19 -35.79 12.86 -1.25
N PHE A 20 -36.19 12.10 -2.26
CA PHE A 20 -37.55 11.62 -2.42
C PHE A 20 -38.00 10.69 -1.30
N ALA A 21 -37.15 9.76 -0.87
CA ALA A 21 -37.45 8.86 0.24
C ALA A 21 -37.49 9.59 1.59
N TYR A 22 -36.67 10.62 1.77
CA TYR A 22 -36.73 11.47 2.95
C TYR A 22 -38.06 12.23 3.05
N MET A 23 -38.50 12.87 1.96
CA MET A 23 -39.80 13.56 1.90
C MET A 23 -40.96 12.60 2.13
N ARG A 24 -40.96 11.44 1.46
CA ARG A 24 -42.00 10.42 1.66
C ARG A 24 -42.05 9.89 3.09
N SER A 25 -40.91 9.68 3.74
CA SER A 25 -40.88 9.23 5.13
C SER A 25 -41.54 10.24 6.08
N ARG A 26 -41.38 11.54 5.82
CA ARG A 26 -42.06 12.61 6.57
C ARG A 26 -43.55 12.66 6.29
N SER A 27 -43.97 12.51 5.03
CA SER A 27 -45.39 12.48 4.67
C SER A 27 -46.11 11.27 5.27
N VAL A 28 -45.46 10.10 5.35
CA VAL A 28 -46.00 8.90 5.98
C VAL A 28 -46.03 9.04 7.50
N ALA A 29 -45.15 9.83 8.09
CA ALA A 29 -45.16 10.11 9.53
C ALA A 29 -46.24 11.09 9.99
N ALA A 30 -46.68 12.02 9.12
CA ALA A 30 -47.63 13.07 9.46
C ALA A 30 -48.96 12.53 10.04
N PRO A 31 -49.63 11.55 9.40
CA PRO A 31 -50.94 11.01 9.94
C PRO A 31 -50.75 10.17 11.19
N LEU A 32 -49.52 9.79 11.59
CA LEU A 32 -49.20 8.97 12.74
C LEU A 32 -48.86 9.81 13.99
N GLY A 33 -49.01 11.13 13.93
CA GLY A 33 -48.64 12.03 15.03
C GLY A 33 -47.16 12.45 15.04
N GLY A 34 -46.46 12.27 13.92
CA GLY A 34 -45.11 12.79 13.73
C GLY A 34 -43.99 11.75 13.63
N ILE A 35 -42.77 12.24 13.45
CA ILE A 35 -41.56 11.43 13.16
C ILE A 35 -41.24 10.45 14.32
N ARG A 36 -41.65 10.76 15.56
CA ARG A 36 -41.41 9.91 16.74
C ARG A 36 -42.08 8.53 16.65
N ASN A 37 -43.13 8.41 15.87
CA ASN A 37 -43.90 7.17 15.71
C ASN A 37 -43.41 6.28 14.57
N LEU A 38 -42.32 6.68 13.87
CA LEU A 38 -41.60 5.82 12.93
C LEU A 38 -40.63 4.90 13.67
N LYS A 39 -40.45 3.65 13.20
CA LYS A 39 -39.46 2.69 13.73
C LYS A 39 -38.01 3.11 13.49
N ALA A 40 -37.73 4.07 12.61
CA ALA A 40 -36.42 4.61 12.33
C ALA A 40 -36.52 6.09 11.95
N LEU A 41 -35.44 6.85 12.11
CA LEU A 41 -35.38 8.24 11.69
C LEU A 41 -35.54 8.35 10.15
N PRO A 42 -36.13 9.44 9.62
CA PRO A 42 -36.29 9.69 8.20
C PRO A 42 -35.04 9.51 7.37
N ALA A 43 -33.87 9.87 7.94
CA ALA A 43 -32.55 9.70 7.31
C ALA A 43 -32.22 8.23 6.97
N TYR A 44 -32.68 7.26 7.78
CA TYR A 44 -32.44 5.84 7.49
C TYR A 44 -33.31 5.32 6.33
N TYR A 45 -34.54 5.81 6.16
CA TYR A 45 -35.37 5.48 4.99
C TYR A 45 -34.75 6.07 3.71
N ALA A 46 -34.25 7.29 3.81
CA ALA A 46 -33.54 7.97 2.74
C ALA A 46 -32.23 7.24 2.35
N ALA A 47 -31.39 6.91 3.33
CA ALA A 47 -30.17 6.16 3.11
C ALA A 47 -30.43 4.77 2.49
N ARG A 48 -31.48 4.08 2.94
CA ARG A 48 -31.89 2.82 2.34
C ARG A 48 -32.21 2.96 0.86
N ALA A 49 -32.95 4.01 0.45
CA ALA A 49 -33.28 4.25 -0.94
C ALA A 49 -32.02 4.58 -1.78
N ALA A 50 -31.11 5.39 -1.26
CA ALA A 50 -29.84 5.68 -1.91
C ALA A 50 -28.98 4.41 -2.11
N LEU A 51 -28.90 3.53 -1.11
CA LEU A 51 -28.16 2.25 -1.20
C LEU A 51 -28.78 1.30 -2.23
N TRP A 52 -30.12 1.18 -2.28
CA TRP A 52 -30.80 0.36 -3.29
C TRP A 52 -30.70 0.93 -4.70
N CYS A 53 -30.55 2.25 -4.84
CA CYS A 53 -30.28 2.93 -6.09
C CYS A 53 -28.83 2.68 -6.56
N ALA A 54 -27.85 2.86 -5.66
CA ALA A 54 -26.44 2.87 -6.02
C ALA A 54 -25.81 1.47 -6.11
N ILE A 55 -26.01 0.59 -5.12
CA ILE A 55 -25.27 -0.68 -5.02
C ILE A 55 -25.53 -1.60 -6.23
N PRO A 56 -26.78 -1.90 -6.65
CA PRO A 56 -27.00 -2.76 -7.80
C PRO A 56 -26.43 -2.17 -9.09
N ALA A 57 -26.54 -0.84 -9.27
CA ALA A 57 -26.01 -0.14 -10.42
C ALA A 57 -24.47 -0.19 -10.48
N LEU A 58 -23.79 -0.02 -9.32
CA LEU A 58 -22.34 -0.14 -9.21
C LEU A 58 -21.85 -1.57 -9.46
N VAL A 59 -22.56 -2.58 -8.96
CA VAL A 59 -22.23 -4.00 -9.22
C VAL A 59 -22.29 -4.29 -10.72
N ILE A 60 -23.34 -3.83 -11.41
CA ILE A 60 -23.48 -4.04 -12.85
C ILE A 60 -22.41 -3.26 -13.62
N LEU A 61 -22.16 -2.01 -13.25
CA LEU A 61 -21.10 -1.20 -13.87
C LEU A 61 -19.73 -1.88 -13.71
N GLY A 62 -19.41 -2.40 -12.52
CA GLY A 62 -18.14 -3.10 -12.23
C GLY A 62 -18.02 -4.42 -13.00
N THR A 63 -19.07 -5.25 -13.02
CA THR A 63 -19.05 -6.51 -13.77
C THR A 63 -18.94 -6.26 -15.27
N TRP A 64 -19.70 -5.27 -15.79
CA TRP A 64 -19.60 -4.89 -17.20
C TRP A 64 -18.19 -4.43 -17.56
N ALA A 65 -17.60 -3.53 -16.78
CA ALA A 65 -16.25 -3.03 -17.01
C ALA A 65 -15.19 -4.13 -16.96
N ALA A 66 -15.37 -5.15 -16.12
CA ALA A 66 -14.44 -6.28 -16.00
C ALA A 66 -14.45 -7.19 -17.23
N PHE A 67 -15.61 -7.40 -17.85
CA PHE A 67 -15.77 -8.36 -18.97
C PHE A 67 -15.82 -7.71 -20.35
N GLU A 68 -16.23 -6.44 -20.45
CA GLU A 68 -16.44 -5.70 -21.71
C GLU A 68 -15.22 -5.81 -22.64
N GLY A 69 -14.02 -5.53 -22.08
CA GLY A 69 -12.78 -5.51 -22.88
C GLY A 69 -12.50 -6.86 -23.52
N LYS A 70 -12.60 -7.94 -22.74
CA LYS A 70 -12.31 -9.29 -23.21
C LYS A 70 -13.34 -9.77 -24.23
N VAL A 71 -14.63 -9.58 -23.96
CA VAL A 71 -15.71 -9.99 -24.85
C VAL A 71 -15.61 -9.28 -26.20
N ILE A 72 -15.39 -7.95 -26.21
CA ILE A 72 -15.23 -7.20 -27.46
C ILE A 72 -13.98 -7.65 -28.21
N GLN A 73 -12.86 -7.87 -27.53
CA GLN A 73 -11.62 -8.36 -28.15
C GLN A 73 -11.84 -9.74 -28.79
N ASP A 74 -12.47 -10.66 -28.08
CA ASP A 74 -12.74 -12.01 -28.59
C ASP A 74 -13.63 -11.96 -29.85
N ILE A 75 -14.67 -11.12 -29.86
CA ILE A 75 -15.55 -10.93 -31.03
C ILE A 75 -14.80 -10.33 -32.21
N VAL A 76 -13.98 -9.29 -31.99
CA VAL A 76 -13.20 -8.63 -33.03
C VAL A 76 -12.13 -9.59 -33.61
N MET A 77 -11.46 -10.36 -32.75
CA MET A 77 -10.49 -11.35 -33.20
C MET A 77 -11.12 -12.48 -34.01
N ALA A 78 -12.33 -12.93 -33.62
CA ALA A 78 -13.09 -13.93 -34.39
C ALA A 78 -13.58 -13.44 -35.76
N SER A 79 -13.70 -12.11 -35.96
CA SER A 79 -14.11 -11.51 -37.23
C SER A 79 -12.99 -11.33 -38.25
N LEU A 80 -11.73 -11.58 -37.87
CA LEU A 80 -10.58 -11.45 -38.77
C LEU A 80 -10.58 -12.54 -39.85
N PRO A 81 -10.23 -12.20 -41.10
CA PRO A 81 -10.00 -13.19 -42.16
C PRO A 81 -8.96 -14.24 -41.76
N ALA A 82 -9.10 -15.47 -42.24
CA ALA A 82 -8.22 -16.58 -41.91
C ALA A 82 -6.73 -16.30 -42.20
N GLU A 83 -6.45 -15.45 -43.17
CA GLU A 83 -5.12 -15.02 -43.58
C GLU A 83 -4.44 -14.11 -42.51
N LEU A 84 -5.21 -13.37 -41.75
CA LEU A 84 -4.77 -12.44 -40.71
C LEU A 84 -4.97 -13.00 -39.29
N ALA A 85 -5.48 -14.23 -39.19
CA ALA A 85 -5.68 -14.88 -37.90
C ALA A 85 -4.32 -15.14 -37.22
N PRO A 86 -4.11 -14.72 -35.95
CA PRO A 86 -2.83 -14.83 -35.30
C PRO A 86 -2.46 -16.27 -35.03
N GLN A 87 -1.27 -16.68 -35.47
CA GLN A 87 -0.73 -18.02 -35.26
C GLN A 87 -0.05 -18.23 -33.89
N SER A 88 0.17 -17.14 -33.14
CA SER A 88 0.79 -17.17 -31.80
C SER A 88 0.21 -16.08 -30.92
N ALA A 89 0.37 -16.23 -29.59
CA ALA A 89 -0.07 -15.24 -28.61
C ALA A 89 0.58 -13.85 -28.79
N GLY A 90 1.86 -13.82 -29.23
CA GLY A 90 2.57 -12.58 -29.56
C GLY A 90 1.99 -11.86 -30.79
N HIS A 91 1.65 -12.60 -31.85
CA HIS A 91 0.98 -12.03 -33.02
C HIS A 91 -0.41 -11.52 -32.68
N ALA A 92 -1.16 -12.21 -31.83
CA ALA A 92 -2.49 -11.75 -31.39
C ALA A 92 -2.42 -10.39 -30.68
N SER A 93 -1.43 -10.17 -29.80
CA SER A 93 -1.27 -8.90 -29.08
C SER A 93 -0.86 -7.76 -30.02
N LEU A 94 -0.02 -8.01 -31.01
CA LEU A 94 0.36 -7.03 -32.03
C LEU A 94 -0.83 -6.65 -32.91
N THR A 95 -1.60 -7.63 -33.40
CA THR A 95 -2.80 -7.39 -34.21
C THR A 95 -3.85 -6.60 -33.44
N LEU A 96 -4.10 -6.94 -32.18
CA LEU A 96 -5.01 -6.16 -31.30
C LEU A 96 -4.51 -4.73 -31.08
N SER A 97 -3.19 -4.55 -30.92
CA SER A 97 -2.61 -3.21 -30.77
C SER A 97 -2.80 -2.38 -32.04
N GLN A 98 -2.58 -2.96 -33.21
CA GLN A 98 -2.81 -2.30 -34.51
C GLN A 98 -4.28 -1.91 -34.68
N ILE A 99 -5.21 -2.85 -34.46
CA ILE A 99 -6.67 -2.59 -34.52
C ILE A 99 -7.07 -1.47 -33.54
N SER A 100 -6.57 -1.53 -32.31
CA SER A 100 -6.88 -0.52 -31.29
C SER A 100 -6.31 0.86 -31.62
N ASN A 101 -5.08 0.92 -32.19
CA ASN A 101 -4.47 2.19 -32.58
C ASN A 101 -5.13 2.79 -33.82
N LEU A 102 -5.58 1.95 -34.77
CA LEU A 102 -6.35 2.38 -35.91
C LEU A 102 -7.73 2.89 -35.49
N ALA A 103 -8.43 2.16 -34.61
CA ALA A 103 -9.70 2.58 -34.04
C ALA A 103 -9.59 3.88 -33.22
N ALA A 104 -8.42 4.16 -32.61
CA ALA A 104 -8.14 5.39 -31.91
C ALA A 104 -7.68 6.56 -32.81
N GLY A 105 -7.58 6.35 -34.13
CA GLY A 105 -7.13 7.36 -35.08
C GLY A 105 -5.62 7.69 -34.99
N LYS A 106 -4.82 6.80 -34.39
CA LYS A 106 -3.36 6.97 -34.25
C LYS A 106 -2.56 6.40 -35.40
N LEU A 107 -3.19 5.59 -36.25
CA LEU A 107 -2.60 4.98 -37.44
C LEU A 107 -3.42 5.41 -38.68
N ASP A 108 -2.71 5.59 -39.81
CA ASP A 108 -3.36 5.90 -41.09
C ASP A 108 -4.00 4.62 -41.65
N PRO A 109 -5.29 4.64 -42.02
CA PRO A 109 -5.97 3.50 -42.65
C PRO A 109 -5.29 2.99 -43.91
N ALA A 110 -4.58 3.88 -44.68
CA ALA A 110 -3.89 3.51 -45.91
C ALA A 110 -2.64 2.64 -45.67
N MET A 111 -2.12 2.56 -44.45
CA MET A 111 -0.93 1.79 -44.08
C MET A 111 -1.24 0.37 -43.59
N VAL A 112 -2.53 -0.03 -43.54
CA VAL A 112 -2.96 -1.26 -42.85
C VAL A 112 -3.80 -2.11 -43.84
N PRO A 113 -3.71 -3.45 -43.81
CA PRO A 113 -4.55 -4.32 -44.63
C PRO A 113 -6.04 -4.09 -44.41
N ASP A 114 -6.84 -4.23 -45.48
CA ASP A 114 -8.30 -4.00 -45.46
C ASP A 114 -9.04 -4.81 -44.38
N GLY A 115 -8.58 -6.02 -44.06
CA GLY A 115 -9.13 -6.85 -42.99
C GLY A 115 -8.97 -6.24 -41.59
N ILE A 116 -7.88 -5.49 -41.34
CA ILE A 116 -7.65 -4.79 -40.06
C ILE A 116 -8.48 -3.52 -39.99
N SER A 117 -8.71 -2.82 -41.11
CA SER A 117 -9.56 -1.63 -41.15
C SER A 117 -11.02 -1.99 -40.84
N GLY A 118 -11.52 -3.11 -41.37
CA GLY A 118 -12.85 -3.64 -41.06
C GLY A 118 -12.99 -4.03 -39.57
N ALA A 119 -11.99 -4.69 -39.02
CA ALA A 119 -11.94 -5.06 -37.60
C ALA A 119 -11.88 -3.83 -36.66
N ALA A 120 -11.20 -2.75 -37.08
CA ALA A 120 -11.16 -1.49 -36.33
C ALA A 120 -12.53 -0.77 -36.34
N ALA A 121 -13.22 -0.75 -37.45
CA ALA A 121 -14.58 -0.22 -37.55
C ALA A 121 -15.54 -1.02 -36.65
N LEU A 122 -15.49 -2.36 -36.71
CA LEU A 122 -16.28 -3.23 -35.85
C LEU A 122 -15.97 -2.99 -34.36
N LEU A 123 -14.70 -2.79 -33.99
CA LEU A 123 -14.31 -2.46 -32.62
C LEU A 123 -14.95 -1.16 -32.14
N GLN A 124 -14.99 -0.11 -32.98
CA GLN A 124 -15.63 1.16 -32.65
C GLN A 124 -17.13 0.98 -32.46
N GLU A 125 -17.79 0.29 -33.40
CA GLU A 125 -19.23 0.04 -33.36
C GLU A 125 -19.61 -0.75 -32.08
N LEU A 126 -18.90 -1.85 -31.78
CA LEU A 126 -19.15 -2.64 -30.58
C LEU A 126 -18.90 -1.83 -29.29
N ARG A 127 -17.86 -0.99 -29.23
CA ARG A 127 -17.64 -0.09 -28.11
C ARG A 127 -18.75 0.93 -27.93
N GLU A 128 -19.26 1.51 -29.00
CA GLU A 128 -20.39 2.44 -28.92
C GLU A 128 -21.67 1.75 -28.48
N GLN A 129 -21.99 0.60 -29.06
CA GLN A 129 -23.16 -0.19 -28.68
C GLN A 129 -23.06 -0.61 -27.20
N SER A 130 -21.94 -1.19 -26.79
CA SER A 130 -21.70 -1.57 -25.40
C SER A 130 -21.85 -0.38 -24.43
N SER A 131 -21.28 0.77 -24.79
CA SER A 131 -21.37 2.01 -24.00
C SER A 131 -22.81 2.48 -23.84
N ARG A 132 -23.64 2.41 -24.91
CA ARG A 132 -25.06 2.78 -24.86
C ARG A 132 -25.86 1.80 -24.00
N PHE A 133 -25.68 0.49 -24.21
CA PHE A 133 -26.35 -0.55 -23.42
C PHE A 133 -26.00 -0.48 -21.95
N LYS A 134 -24.69 -0.34 -21.64
CA LYS A 134 -24.18 -0.16 -20.28
C LYS A 134 -24.85 1.02 -19.58
N ALA A 135 -24.86 2.20 -20.24
CA ALA A 135 -25.46 3.40 -19.67
C ALA A 135 -26.97 3.21 -19.42
N LEU A 136 -27.68 2.66 -20.38
CA LEU A 136 -29.10 2.43 -20.25
C LEU A 136 -29.45 1.44 -19.14
N LEU A 137 -28.71 0.34 -19.04
CA LEU A 137 -28.89 -0.69 -18.01
C LEU A 137 -28.60 -0.13 -16.61
N VAL A 138 -27.49 0.60 -16.45
CA VAL A 138 -27.09 1.20 -15.18
C VAL A 138 -28.13 2.21 -14.71
N ILE A 139 -28.60 3.11 -15.59
CA ILE A 139 -29.64 4.09 -15.26
C ILE A 139 -30.96 3.38 -14.91
N LEU A 140 -31.37 2.41 -15.71
CA LEU A 140 -32.62 1.66 -15.47
C LEU A 140 -32.62 1.00 -14.10
N ILE A 141 -31.54 0.30 -13.76
CA ILE A 141 -31.41 -0.42 -12.48
C ILE A 141 -31.29 0.55 -11.30
N SER A 142 -30.57 1.67 -11.49
CA SER A 142 -30.48 2.72 -10.49
C SER A 142 -31.87 3.29 -10.17
N VAL A 143 -32.64 3.63 -11.19
CA VAL A 143 -34.00 4.18 -11.04
C VAL A 143 -34.96 3.14 -10.44
N LEU A 144 -34.92 1.91 -10.93
CA LEU A 144 -35.78 0.84 -10.41
C LEU A 144 -35.45 0.51 -8.93
N GLY A 145 -34.17 0.47 -8.57
CA GLY A 145 -33.75 0.25 -7.19
C GLY A 145 -34.19 1.36 -6.26
N GLY A 146 -34.04 2.63 -6.67
CA GLY A 146 -34.51 3.80 -5.95
C GLY A 146 -36.05 3.81 -5.79
N ALA A 147 -36.78 3.57 -6.89
CA ALA A 147 -38.23 3.49 -6.90
C ALA A 147 -38.77 2.34 -6.01
N PHE A 148 -38.15 1.16 -6.11
CA PHE A 148 -38.49 0.03 -5.25
C PHE A 148 -38.32 0.36 -3.76
N ALA A 149 -37.21 0.95 -3.38
CA ALA A 149 -36.97 1.34 -1.99
C ALA A 149 -37.93 2.46 -1.53
N TRP A 150 -38.26 3.41 -2.43
CA TRP A 150 -39.19 4.49 -2.18
C TRP A 150 -40.63 3.97 -1.96
N THR A 151 -41.11 3.01 -2.77
CA THR A 151 -42.46 2.40 -2.58
C THR A 151 -42.55 1.62 -1.27
N ARG A 152 -41.44 1.08 -0.78
CA ARG A 152 -41.33 0.32 0.49
C ARG A 152 -41.08 1.21 1.72
N VAL A 153 -41.26 2.52 1.63
CA VAL A 153 -41.26 3.40 2.81
C VAL A 153 -42.57 3.24 3.59
N ALA A 154 -42.51 2.56 4.72
CA ALA A 154 -43.66 2.29 5.58
C ALA A 154 -43.27 2.36 7.07
N PRO A 155 -44.20 2.76 7.99
CA PRO A 155 -43.90 2.98 9.39
C PRO A 155 -43.39 1.74 10.14
N HIS A 156 -43.86 0.56 9.72
CA HIS A 156 -43.53 -0.72 10.35
C HIS A 156 -42.14 -1.25 9.95
N ILE A 157 -41.51 -0.67 8.92
CA ILE A 157 -40.21 -1.13 8.44
C ILE A 157 -39.08 -0.53 9.26
N ASN A 158 -38.23 -1.39 9.81
CA ASN A 158 -37.01 -0.97 10.48
C ASN A 158 -35.91 -0.66 9.45
N ALA A 159 -35.95 0.56 8.89
CA ALA A 159 -35.00 1.02 7.88
C ALA A 159 -33.56 1.06 8.43
N ARG A 160 -33.36 1.37 9.72
CA ARG A 160 -32.05 1.38 10.39
C ARG A 160 -31.38 0.00 10.29
N LYS A 161 -32.09 -1.06 10.72
CA LYS A 161 -31.53 -2.43 10.65
C LYS A 161 -31.22 -2.86 9.21
N SER A 162 -32.02 -2.40 8.22
CA SER A 162 -31.75 -2.67 6.80
C SER A 162 -30.46 -2.00 6.32
N VAL A 163 -30.26 -0.72 6.65
CA VAL A 163 -29.05 0.03 6.29
C VAL A 163 -27.83 -0.57 6.98
N GLU A 164 -27.88 -0.80 8.29
CA GLU A 164 -26.79 -1.39 9.07
C GLU A 164 -26.38 -2.76 8.50
N ARG A 165 -27.34 -3.62 8.17
CA ARG A 165 -27.06 -4.94 7.57
C ARG A 165 -26.40 -4.81 6.18
N THR A 166 -26.87 -3.85 5.36
CA THR A 166 -26.27 -3.60 4.04
C THR A 166 -24.84 -3.11 4.17
N LEU A 167 -24.57 -2.16 5.09
CA LEU A 167 -23.22 -1.68 5.36
C LEU A 167 -22.31 -2.77 5.92
N GLN A 168 -22.79 -3.59 6.84
CA GLN A 168 -22.04 -4.73 7.38
C GLN A 168 -21.65 -5.72 6.28
N ARG A 169 -22.57 -6.02 5.34
CA ARG A 169 -22.26 -6.88 4.18
C ARG A 169 -21.22 -6.23 3.26
N LEU A 170 -21.33 -4.92 3.02
CA LEU A 170 -20.35 -4.19 2.22
C LEU A 170 -18.96 -4.24 2.87
N PHE A 171 -18.88 -3.96 4.18
CA PHE A 171 -17.61 -4.06 4.92
C PHE A 171 -17.05 -5.48 4.92
N PHE A 172 -17.91 -6.49 5.06
CA PHE A 172 -17.48 -7.89 4.95
C PHE A 172 -16.89 -8.19 3.56
N VAL A 173 -17.54 -7.75 2.49
CA VAL A 173 -17.02 -7.93 1.12
C VAL A 173 -15.69 -7.21 0.93
N CYS A 174 -15.58 -5.96 1.39
CA CYS A 174 -14.31 -5.22 1.34
C CYS A 174 -13.19 -5.93 2.09
N ALA A 175 -13.48 -6.42 3.30
CA ALA A 175 -12.51 -7.18 4.10
C ALA A 175 -12.14 -8.50 3.41
N ALA A 176 -13.11 -9.22 2.84
CA ALA A 176 -12.86 -10.45 2.09
C ALA A 176 -11.98 -10.20 0.87
N VAL A 177 -12.24 -9.14 0.09
CA VAL A 177 -11.40 -8.75 -1.06
C VAL A 177 -9.97 -8.46 -0.60
N ALA A 178 -9.80 -7.67 0.47
CA ALA A 178 -8.47 -7.35 1.00
C ALA A 178 -7.72 -8.62 1.43
N ILE A 179 -8.38 -9.53 2.14
CA ILE A 179 -7.78 -10.81 2.56
C ILE A 179 -7.42 -11.68 1.35
N LEU A 180 -8.34 -11.84 0.40
CA LEU A 180 -8.10 -12.64 -0.82
C LEU A 180 -6.96 -12.07 -1.66
N THR A 181 -6.88 -10.74 -1.79
CA THR A 181 -5.77 -10.08 -2.49
C THR A 181 -4.44 -10.35 -1.79
N THR A 182 -4.40 -10.23 -0.46
CA THR A 182 -3.19 -10.53 0.32
C THR A 182 -2.77 -12.00 0.15
N ILE A 183 -3.72 -12.92 0.25
CA ILE A 183 -3.47 -14.34 0.01
C ILE A 183 -2.94 -14.57 -1.42
N GLY A 184 -3.56 -13.94 -2.42
CA GLY A 184 -3.14 -14.03 -3.83
C GLY A 184 -1.71 -13.55 -4.03
N ILE A 185 -1.33 -12.41 -3.42
CA ILE A 185 0.05 -11.88 -3.47
C ILE A 185 1.03 -12.88 -2.85
N VAL A 186 0.72 -13.41 -1.66
CA VAL A 186 1.59 -14.38 -0.98
C VAL A 186 1.77 -15.64 -1.82
N PHE A 187 0.68 -16.20 -2.38
CA PHE A 187 0.77 -17.37 -3.26
C PHE A 187 1.57 -17.07 -4.54
N SER A 188 1.39 -15.91 -5.15
CA SER A 188 2.17 -15.51 -6.32
C SER A 188 3.67 -15.46 -6.01
N VAL A 189 4.03 -14.83 -4.91
CA VAL A 189 5.44 -14.74 -4.47
C VAL A 189 6.01 -16.14 -4.16
N ILE A 190 5.24 -17.02 -3.50
CA ILE A 190 5.67 -18.40 -3.25
C ILE A 190 5.91 -19.14 -4.55
N PHE A 191 4.97 -19.06 -5.49
CA PHE A 191 5.05 -19.77 -6.78
C PHE A 191 6.31 -19.35 -7.56
N GLU A 192 6.56 -18.05 -7.71
CA GLU A 192 7.74 -17.57 -8.42
C GLU A 192 9.05 -17.87 -7.66
N THR A 193 9.02 -17.87 -6.32
CA THR A 193 10.16 -18.28 -5.50
C THR A 193 10.51 -19.77 -5.69
N VAL A 194 9.51 -20.63 -5.77
CA VAL A 194 9.75 -22.07 -6.06
C VAL A 194 10.37 -22.24 -7.45
N ARG A 195 9.91 -21.48 -8.46
CA ARG A 195 10.51 -21.47 -9.80
C ARG A 195 11.96 -20.99 -9.79
N PHE A 196 12.28 -19.99 -8.95
CA PHE A 196 13.65 -19.54 -8.75
C PHE A 196 14.55 -20.65 -8.22
N PHE A 197 14.13 -21.36 -7.16
CA PHE A 197 14.90 -22.46 -6.59
C PHE A 197 14.99 -23.71 -7.48
N GLY A 198 14.19 -23.78 -8.53
CA GLY A 198 14.38 -24.75 -9.60
C GLY A 198 15.59 -24.43 -10.52
N LYS A 199 16.10 -23.17 -10.48
CA LYS A 199 17.23 -22.71 -11.30
C LYS A 199 18.50 -22.44 -10.48
N VAL A 200 18.35 -22.00 -9.24
CA VAL A 200 19.45 -21.63 -8.33
C VAL A 200 19.36 -22.48 -7.05
N PRO A 201 20.44 -23.14 -6.63
CA PRO A 201 20.44 -23.93 -5.41
C PRO A 201 20.14 -23.08 -4.17
N MET A 202 19.25 -23.56 -3.29
CA MET A 202 18.88 -22.85 -2.06
C MET A 202 20.07 -22.57 -1.14
N SER A 203 21.07 -23.47 -1.10
CA SER A 203 22.28 -23.29 -0.32
C SER A 203 23.14 -22.13 -0.83
N GLU A 204 23.25 -21.97 -2.13
CA GLU A 204 23.98 -20.83 -2.74
C GLU A 204 23.28 -19.51 -2.44
N PHE A 205 21.96 -19.48 -2.56
CA PHE A 205 21.18 -18.29 -2.27
C PHE A 205 21.30 -17.88 -0.80
N LEU A 206 21.14 -18.80 0.15
CA LEU A 206 21.13 -18.49 1.59
C LEU A 206 22.51 -18.19 2.17
N PHE A 207 23.55 -18.86 1.69
CA PHE A 207 24.90 -18.79 2.25
C PHE A 207 25.94 -18.15 1.34
N GLY A 208 25.55 -17.77 0.12
CA GLY A 208 26.42 -17.07 -0.80
C GLY A 208 26.82 -15.69 -0.28
N THR A 209 28.11 -15.35 -0.45
CA THR A 209 28.72 -14.11 -0.02
C THR A 209 28.91 -13.08 -1.14
N SER A 210 28.50 -13.42 -2.35
CA SER A 210 28.56 -12.54 -3.52
C SER A 210 27.20 -12.41 -4.18
N TRP A 211 26.86 -11.18 -4.58
CA TRP A 211 25.64 -10.87 -5.29
C TRP A 211 25.97 -10.17 -6.59
N SER A 212 25.72 -10.85 -7.71
CA SER A 212 25.87 -10.33 -9.06
C SER A 212 24.85 -11.02 -9.97
N PRO A 213 23.60 -10.51 -10.06
CA PRO A 213 22.50 -11.14 -10.80
C PRO A 213 22.61 -10.98 -12.33
N GLN A 214 23.73 -10.45 -12.83
CA GLN A 214 23.96 -10.27 -14.25
C GLN A 214 24.33 -11.61 -14.88
N THR A 215 23.40 -12.22 -15.61
CA THR A 215 23.61 -13.42 -16.43
C THR A 215 23.84 -13.01 -17.88
N ALA A 216 24.63 -13.78 -18.62
CA ALA A 216 24.80 -13.60 -20.06
C ALA A 216 23.44 -13.78 -20.75
N LEU A 217 22.99 -12.75 -21.49
CA LEU A 217 21.75 -12.78 -22.27
C LEU A 217 21.92 -13.45 -23.62
N ARG A 218 23.16 -13.63 -24.09
CA ARG A 218 23.52 -14.26 -25.38
C ARG A 218 24.58 -15.31 -25.18
N ALA A 219 24.53 -16.38 -25.97
CA ALA A 219 25.46 -17.51 -25.92
C ALA A 219 26.91 -17.13 -26.23
N ASP A 220 27.15 -15.98 -26.88
CA ASP A 220 28.44 -15.42 -27.23
C ASP A 220 28.99 -14.41 -26.21
N GLN A 221 28.21 -14.06 -25.16
CA GLN A 221 28.70 -13.22 -24.09
C GLN A 221 29.44 -14.06 -23.05
N ILE A 222 30.71 -13.70 -22.77
CA ILE A 222 31.44 -14.18 -21.59
C ILE A 222 30.80 -13.44 -20.37
N GLY A 223 29.65 -13.92 -19.97
CA GLY A 223 28.97 -13.43 -18.77
C GLY A 223 29.38 -14.25 -17.54
N SER A 224 29.43 -13.63 -16.37
CA SER A 224 29.58 -14.38 -15.13
C SER A 224 28.36 -15.31 -14.96
N GLU A 225 28.57 -16.53 -14.52
CA GLU A 225 27.52 -17.32 -13.90
C GLU A 225 26.95 -16.47 -12.78
N GLY A 226 25.67 -16.04 -12.87
CA GLY A 226 25.08 -15.09 -11.93
C GLY A 226 25.21 -15.57 -10.50
N ALA A 227 25.79 -14.76 -9.61
CA ALA A 227 25.88 -15.08 -8.20
C ALA A 227 24.67 -14.49 -7.45
N PHE A 228 23.95 -15.31 -6.73
CA PHE A 228 22.70 -14.94 -6.05
C PHE A 228 22.78 -15.03 -4.51
N GLY A 229 23.97 -14.82 -3.92
CA GLY A 229 24.15 -14.86 -2.48
C GLY A 229 23.50 -13.68 -1.74
N ILE A 230 22.62 -13.98 -0.79
CA ILE A 230 21.79 -12.99 -0.09
C ILE A 230 22.56 -12.27 1.07
N ILE A 231 23.67 -12.83 1.56
CA ILE A 231 24.37 -12.33 2.77
C ILE A 231 24.76 -10.85 2.65
N PRO A 232 25.37 -10.35 1.55
CA PRO A 232 25.72 -8.93 1.45
C PRO A 232 24.51 -7.99 1.55
N LEU A 233 23.37 -8.41 0.98
CA LEU A 233 22.15 -7.63 0.99
C LEU A 233 21.54 -7.51 2.40
N PHE A 234 21.53 -8.61 3.13
CA PHE A 234 21.05 -8.60 4.52
C PHE A 234 21.99 -7.86 5.45
N THR A 235 23.31 -7.99 5.26
CA THR A 235 24.30 -7.22 6.03
C THR A 235 24.08 -5.72 5.83
N GLY A 236 23.93 -5.25 4.59
CA GLY A 236 23.63 -3.85 4.31
C GLY A 236 22.28 -3.40 4.88
N THR A 237 21.24 -4.23 4.76
CA THR A 237 19.92 -3.93 5.33
C THR A 237 19.96 -3.79 6.84
N LEU A 238 20.61 -4.71 7.55
CA LEU A 238 20.73 -4.69 9.00
C LEU A 238 21.59 -3.53 9.47
N MET A 239 22.71 -3.25 8.80
CA MET A 239 23.61 -2.16 9.14
C MET A 239 22.92 -0.80 9.04
N ILE A 240 22.26 -0.50 7.91
CA ILE A 240 21.55 0.77 7.72
C ILE A 240 20.40 0.90 8.72
N SER A 241 19.62 -0.18 8.91
CA SER A 241 18.51 -0.18 9.87
C SER A 241 19.00 0.01 11.31
N ALA A 242 20.12 -0.60 11.69
CA ALA A 242 20.70 -0.43 13.02
C ALA A 242 21.14 1.02 13.25
N ILE A 243 21.82 1.65 12.30
CA ILE A 243 22.23 3.06 12.38
C ILE A 243 20.98 3.95 12.54
N ALA A 244 19.96 3.72 11.74
CA ALA A 244 18.73 4.51 11.81
C ALA A 244 18.03 4.38 13.17
N LEU A 245 17.90 3.16 13.68
CA LEU A 245 17.27 2.92 14.98
C LEU A 245 18.09 3.43 16.16
N LEU A 246 19.41 3.38 16.07
CA LEU A 246 20.32 3.93 17.10
C LEU A 246 20.08 5.43 17.31
N ILE A 247 19.64 6.13 16.28
CA ILE A 247 19.31 7.56 16.34
C ILE A 247 17.82 7.76 16.66
N ALA A 248 16.96 7.08 15.91
CA ALA A 248 15.52 7.31 15.99
C ALA A 248 14.92 6.91 17.35
N VAL A 249 15.40 5.82 17.96
CA VAL A 249 14.82 5.32 19.21
C VAL A 249 15.13 6.26 20.38
N PRO A 250 16.40 6.64 20.68
CA PRO A 250 16.68 7.55 21.79
C PRO A 250 16.03 8.92 21.59
N VAL A 251 16.21 9.53 20.41
CA VAL A 251 15.68 10.87 20.13
C VAL A 251 14.16 10.88 20.14
N GLY A 252 13.52 9.90 19.46
CA GLY A 252 12.08 9.79 19.41
C GLY A 252 11.44 9.53 20.78
N LEU A 253 12.02 8.62 21.57
CA LEU A 253 11.53 8.31 22.91
C LEU A 253 11.69 9.49 23.88
N LEU A 254 12.86 10.14 23.91
CA LEU A 254 13.06 11.33 24.75
C LEU A 254 12.16 12.48 24.34
N SER A 255 11.91 12.66 23.03
CA SER A 255 10.94 13.63 22.53
C SER A 255 9.52 13.32 23.01
N ALA A 256 9.10 12.05 22.97
CA ALA A 256 7.80 11.62 23.47
C ALA A 256 7.65 11.89 24.98
N VAL A 257 8.64 11.52 25.77
CA VAL A 257 8.67 11.78 27.23
C VAL A 257 8.58 13.27 27.51
N TYR A 258 9.38 14.09 26.81
CA TYR A 258 9.33 15.55 26.99
C TYR A 258 7.95 16.11 26.65
N LEU A 259 7.38 15.74 25.49
CA LEU A 259 6.10 16.25 25.03
C LEU A 259 4.91 15.78 25.90
N SER A 260 4.98 14.56 26.45
CA SER A 260 3.89 14.02 27.28
C SER A 260 3.90 14.57 28.70
N GLU A 261 5.09 14.78 29.31
CA GLU A 261 5.21 15.06 30.75
C GLU A 261 5.72 16.47 31.10
N TYR A 262 6.61 17.03 30.28
CA TYR A 262 7.30 18.27 30.63
C TYR A 262 6.89 19.46 29.79
N ALA A 263 6.44 19.26 28.57
CA ALA A 263 6.09 20.35 27.67
C ALA A 263 4.83 21.08 28.11
N SER A 264 4.87 22.43 28.10
CA SER A 264 3.67 23.22 28.29
C SER A 264 2.66 23.00 27.16
N ARG A 265 1.36 23.20 27.44
CA ARG A 265 0.30 23.00 26.45
C ARG A 265 0.54 23.72 25.11
N PRO A 266 0.98 25.00 25.07
CA PRO A 266 1.25 25.68 23.79
C PRO A 266 2.45 25.07 23.05
N VAL A 267 3.51 24.66 23.74
CA VAL A 267 4.66 23.99 23.12
C VAL A 267 4.25 22.66 22.50
N ARG A 268 3.51 21.83 23.22
CA ARG A 268 2.98 20.56 22.71
C ARG A 268 2.09 20.75 21.48
N ALA A 269 1.20 21.76 21.53
CA ALA A 269 0.28 22.08 20.43
C ALA A 269 0.97 22.47 19.12
N VAL A 270 2.21 22.98 19.18
CA VAL A 270 3.00 23.36 18.01
C VAL A 270 3.96 22.24 17.61
N VAL A 271 4.71 21.67 18.57
CA VAL A 271 5.79 20.73 18.25
C VAL A 271 5.25 19.37 17.78
N LYS A 272 4.16 18.85 18.38
CA LYS A 272 3.58 17.56 17.97
C LYS A 272 3.13 17.57 16.51
N PRO A 273 2.34 18.54 16.00
CA PRO A 273 1.99 18.62 14.59
C PRO A 273 3.22 18.84 13.67
N LEU A 274 4.24 19.57 14.09
CA LEU A 274 5.47 19.72 13.31
C LEU A 274 6.20 18.39 13.12
N LEU A 275 6.30 17.58 14.17
CA LEU A 275 6.86 16.23 14.07
C LEU A 275 6.01 15.33 13.15
N GLU A 276 4.68 15.41 13.27
CA GLU A 276 3.78 14.64 12.41
C GLU A 276 3.88 15.06 10.94
N MET A 277 4.08 16.35 10.64
CA MET A 277 4.33 16.83 9.27
C MET A 277 5.63 16.27 8.69
N LEU A 278 6.70 16.12 9.49
CA LEU A 278 7.94 15.49 9.04
C LEU A 278 7.69 14.04 8.56
N ALA A 279 6.84 13.29 9.27
CA ALA A 279 6.47 11.94 8.85
C ALA A 279 5.72 11.88 7.51
N GLY A 280 5.08 12.99 7.12
CA GLY A 280 4.35 13.13 5.85
C GLY A 280 5.22 13.49 4.64
N VAL A 281 6.49 13.84 4.83
CA VAL A 281 7.41 14.17 3.73
C VAL A 281 7.70 12.90 2.91
N PRO A 282 7.58 12.95 1.56
CA PRO A 282 7.92 11.81 0.71
C PRO A 282 9.36 11.33 0.92
N THR A 283 9.56 10.01 1.00
CA THR A 283 10.89 9.41 1.27
C THR A 283 11.92 9.75 0.20
N VAL A 284 11.47 10.01 -1.04
CA VAL A 284 12.33 10.49 -2.13
C VAL A 284 13.00 11.82 -1.79
N VAL A 285 12.29 12.75 -1.13
CA VAL A 285 12.85 14.05 -0.72
C VAL A 285 13.96 13.86 0.31
N TYR A 286 13.73 12.97 1.28
CA TYR A 286 14.77 12.57 2.22
C TYR A 286 15.98 11.93 1.53
N GLY A 287 15.73 11.11 0.50
CA GLY A 287 16.78 10.49 -0.30
C GLY A 287 17.63 11.52 -1.05
N PHE A 288 17.02 12.53 -1.67
CA PHE A 288 17.73 13.65 -2.28
C PHE A 288 18.56 14.45 -1.27
N PHE A 289 17.97 14.77 -0.13
CA PHE A 289 18.69 15.46 0.94
C PHE A 289 19.89 14.63 1.44
N ALA A 290 19.70 13.33 1.61
CA ALA A 290 20.76 12.41 2.00
C ALA A 290 21.90 12.41 0.97
N ALA A 291 21.59 12.28 -0.32
CA ALA A 291 22.57 12.17 -1.39
C ALA A 291 23.32 13.48 -1.67
N LEU A 292 22.61 14.61 -1.65
CA LEU A 292 23.18 15.90 -2.08
C LEU A 292 23.77 16.72 -0.94
N THR A 293 23.34 16.49 0.30
CA THR A 293 23.77 17.29 1.46
C THR A 293 24.50 16.45 2.50
N VAL A 294 23.88 15.36 2.98
CA VAL A 294 24.43 14.61 4.12
C VAL A 294 25.60 13.73 3.69
N ALA A 295 25.52 13.06 2.55
CA ALA A 295 26.61 12.17 2.09
C ALA A 295 27.90 12.93 1.76
N PRO A 296 27.88 14.08 1.04
CA PRO A 296 29.08 14.92 0.89
C PRO A 296 29.64 15.43 2.21
N PHE A 297 28.78 15.89 3.13
CA PHE A 297 29.20 16.35 4.45
C PHE A 297 29.91 15.25 5.26
N ILE A 298 29.36 14.03 5.28
CA ILE A 298 29.98 12.88 5.97
C ILE A 298 31.30 12.50 5.32
N ARG A 299 31.38 12.51 3.99
CA ARG A 299 32.62 12.20 3.27
C ARG A 299 33.70 13.22 3.61
N ASP A 300 33.39 14.53 3.56
CA ASP A 300 34.36 15.58 3.82
C ASP A 300 34.84 15.53 5.29
N LEU A 301 33.93 15.25 6.23
CA LEU A 301 34.27 15.01 7.63
C LEU A 301 35.20 13.79 7.84
N ALA A 302 34.89 12.69 7.15
CA ALA A 302 35.71 11.47 7.20
C ALA A 302 37.13 11.74 6.65
N LEU A 303 37.24 12.45 5.52
CA LEU A 303 38.54 12.85 4.95
C LEU A 303 39.34 13.75 5.89
N MET A 304 38.69 14.70 6.62
CA MET A 304 39.37 15.49 7.67
C MET A 304 39.91 14.67 8.81
N LEU A 305 39.28 13.53 9.11
CA LEU A 305 39.71 12.57 10.12
C LEU A 305 40.69 11.53 9.60
N GLY A 306 41.12 11.62 8.33
CA GLY A 306 42.01 10.67 7.69
C GLY A 306 41.39 9.31 7.38
N LEU A 307 40.04 9.26 7.28
CA LEU A 307 39.30 8.06 6.96
C LEU A 307 38.88 8.08 5.49
N GLU A 308 38.93 6.91 4.83
CA GLU A 308 38.38 6.74 3.51
C GLU A 308 36.86 6.57 3.59
N ALA A 309 36.10 7.38 2.87
CA ALA A 309 34.64 7.30 2.80
C ALA A 309 34.16 7.31 1.36
N SER A 310 33.20 6.47 1.05
CA SER A 310 32.52 6.45 -0.24
C SER A 310 31.65 7.68 -0.41
N SER A 311 31.42 8.12 -1.65
CA SER A 311 30.48 9.20 -1.97
C SER A 311 29.02 8.87 -1.60
N GLN A 312 28.70 7.60 -1.54
CA GLN A 312 27.45 7.06 -1.03
C GLN A 312 27.83 6.09 0.09
N SER A 313 27.19 6.18 1.27
CA SER A 313 27.58 5.37 2.42
C SER A 313 26.38 4.90 3.24
N ALA A 314 26.53 3.76 3.91
CA ALA A 314 25.52 3.25 4.83
C ALA A 314 25.21 4.24 5.95
N LEU A 315 26.22 4.99 6.42
CA LEU A 315 26.09 5.99 7.47
C LEU A 315 25.19 7.14 7.03
N ALA A 316 25.40 7.69 5.81
CA ALA A 316 24.57 8.78 5.29
C ALA A 316 23.11 8.39 5.15
N ALA A 317 22.85 7.22 4.56
CA ALA A 317 21.50 6.68 4.42
C ALA A 317 20.86 6.40 5.80
N GLY A 318 21.60 5.77 6.71
CA GLY A 318 21.11 5.42 8.03
C GLY A 318 20.79 6.64 8.90
N LEU A 319 21.62 7.69 8.86
CA LEU A 319 21.37 8.95 9.57
C LEU A 319 20.07 9.61 9.12
N VAL A 320 19.87 9.81 7.80
CA VAL A 320 18.66 10.46 7.27
C VAL A 320 17.43 9.60 7.48
N MET A 321 17.55 8.28 7.31
CA MET A 321 16.49 7.34 7.65
C MET A 321 16.12 7.40 9.13
N GLY A 322 17.12 7.54 10.02
CA GLY A 322 16.91 7.77 11.45
C GLY A 322 16.07 9.02 11.72
N ILE A 323 16.43 10.15 11.09
CA ILE A 323 15.66 11.41 11.20
C ILE A 323 14.21 11.21 10.75
N MET A 324 13.97 10.51 9.63
CA MET A 324 12.64 10.21 9.12
C MET A 324 11.82 9.35 10.10
N ILE A 325 12.46 8.45 10.85
CA ILE A 325 11.79 7.53 11.77
C ILE A 325 11.51 8.17 13.14
N ILE A 326 12.25 9.20 13.54
CA ILE A 326 12.04 9.92 14.82
C ILE A 326 10.57 10.25 15.10
N PRO A 327 9.82 10.92 14.18
CA PRO A 327 8.42 11.26 14.40
C PRO A 327 7.54 10.04 14.68
N PHE A 328 7.82 8.93 13.99
CA PHE A 328 7.07 7.69 14.14
C PHE A 328 7.27 7.08 15.54
N VAL A 329 8.52 6.97 16.00
CA VAL A 329 8.84 6.49 17.35
C VAL A 329 8.27 7.44 18.41
N SER A 330 8.39 8.76 18.21
CA SER A 330 7.88 9.76 19.14
C SER A 330 6.37 9.71 19.27
N SER A 331 5.63 9.65 18.16
CA SER A 331 4.17 9.63 18.17
C SER A 331 3.63 8.36 18.85
N LEU A 332 4.14 7.18 18.46
CA LEU A 332 3.70 5.91 19.07
C LEU A 332 4.03 5.85 20.56
N SER A 333 5.21 6.34 20.96
CA SER A 333 5.61 6.38 22.39
C SER A 333 4.76 7.37 23.18
N ASP A 334 4.47 8.56 22.64
CA ASP A 334 3.59 9.56 23.27
C ASP A 334 2.17 8.99 23.48
N ASP A 335 1.62 8.29 22.50
CA ASP A 335 0.29 7.69 22.59
C ASP A 335 0.22 6.62 23.69
N VAL A 336 1.26 5.77 23.80
CA VAL A 336 1.33 4.72 24.83
C VAL A 336 1.56 5.31 26.22
N ILE A 337 2.42 6.32 26.38
CA ILE A 337 2.66 7.02 27.64
C ILE A 337 1.37 7.69 28.12
N ASN A 338 0.60 8.31 27.22
CA ASN A 338 -0.67 8.94 27.56
C ASN A 338 -1.81 7.93 27.84
N ALA A 339 -1.70 6.69 27.36
CA ALA A 339 -2.65 5.61 27.62
C ALA A 339 -2.54 5.04 29.05
N VAL A 340 -1.42 5.28 29.76
CA VAL A 340 -1.25 4.88 31.15
C VAL A 340 -2.30 5.59 32.04
N PRO A 341 -3.07 4.87 32.88
CA PRO A 341 -4.11 5.44 33.72
C PRO A 341 -3.59 6.59 34.60
N ARG A 342 -4.32 7.70 34.61
CA ARG A 342 -3.97 8.88 35.43
C ARG A 342 -3.91 8.57 36.92
N THR A 343 -4.70 7.62 37.41
CA THR A 343 -4.70 7.17 38.80
C THR A 343 -3.33 6.67 39.28
N LEU A 344 -2.53 6.02 38.40
CA LEU A 344 -1.16 5.59 38.73
C LEU A 344 -0.22 6.80 38.89
N ARG A 345 -0.39 7.80 38.06
CA ARG A 345 0.37 9.05 38.08
C ARG A 345 0.04 9.86 39.35
N ASP A 346 -1.24 10.08 39.59
CA ASP A 346 -1.72 10.85 40.72
C ASP A 346 -1.39 10.15 42.06
N GLY A 347 -1.49 8.83 42.11
CA GLY A 347 -1.09 8.01 43.27
C GLY A 347 0.40 8.13 43.61
N SER A 348 1.29 8.08 42.61
CA SER A 348 2.72 8.25 42.80
C SER A 348 3.06 9.65 43.36
N LEU A 349 2.47 10.70 42.78
CA LEU A 349 2.64 12.08 43.25
C LEU A 349 2.09 12.28 44.65
N ALA A 350 0.94 11.67 44.99
CA ALA A 350 0.35 11.72 46.32
C ALA A 350 1.23 11.05 47.38
N LEU A 351 2.04 10.06 47.00
CA LEU A 351 3.06 9.45 47.88
C LEU A 351 4.34 10.28 47.98
N GLY A 352 4.39 11.46 47.38
CA GLY A 352 5.52 12.39 47.46
C GLY A 352 6.62 12.17 46.43
N ALA A 353 6.39 11.32 45.42
CA ALA A 353 7.37 11.17 44.33
C ALA A 353 7.40 12.43 43.45
N THR A 354 8.58 12.77 42.95
CA THR A 354 8.75 13.83 41.95
C THR A 354 8.21 13.40 40.60
N GLN A 355 7.98 14.35 39.70
CA GLN A 355 7.54 14.07 38.32
C GLN A 355 8.51 13.14 37.56
N SER A 356 9.81 13.32 37.78
CA SER A 356 10.86 12.47 37.19
C SER A 356 10.84 11.04 37.74
N GLU A 357 10.67 10.88 39.05
CA GLU A 357 10.55 9.57 39.69
C GLU A 357 9.26 8.86 39.27
N THR A 358 8.14 9.57 39.21
CA THR A 358 6.88 9.05 38.67
C THR A 358 7.03 8.57 37.25
N MET A 359 7.70 9.36 36.38
CA MET A 359 7.96 8.97 35.01
C MET A 359 8.83 7.72 34.92
N LYS A 360 9.95 7.69 35.65
CA LYS A 360 10.94 6.60 35.56
C LYS A 360 10.44 5.30 36.20
N ASN A 361 9.77 5.38 37.36
CA ASN A 361 9.48 4.22 38.20
C ASN A 361 8.05 3.69 38.02
N VAL A 362 7.13 4.49 37.49
CA VAL A 362 5.71 4.13 37.34
C VAL A 362 5.27 4.16 35.89
N ILE A 363 5.39 5.31 35.21
CA ILE A 363 4.81 5.49 33.88
C ILE A 363 5.60 4.73 32.82
N PHE A 364 6.94 4.89 32.83
CA PHE A 364 7.80 4.25 31.83
C PHE A 364 7.73 2.71 31.88
N PRO A 365 7.83 2.04 33.04
CA PRO A 365 7.64 0.61 33.13
C PRO A 365 6.24 0.14 32.68
N ALA A 366 5.18 0.87 33.04
CA ALA A 366 3.83 0.55 32.60
C ALA A 366 3.64 0.74 31.09
N ALA A 367 4.28 1.74 30.48
CA ALA A 367 4.26 2.02 29.05
C ALA A 367 5.22 1.15 28.23
N LEU A 368 6.21 0.52 28.85
CA LEU A 368 7.30 -0.20 28.19
C LEU A 368 6.85 -1.24 27.16
N PRO A 369 5.81 -2.07 27.41
CA PRO A 369 5.34 -3.02 26.42
C PRO A 369 4.91 -2.37 25.12
N GLY A 370 4.16 -1.26 25.22
CA GLY A 370 3.69 -0.52 24.05
C GLY A 370 4.82 0.23 23.33
N ILE A 371 5.76 0.82 24.09
CA ILE A 371 6.96 1.48 23.53
C ILE A 371 7.79 0.47 22.74
N MET A 372 8.03 -0.72 23.29
CA MET A 372 8.75 -1.79 22.59
C MET A 372 8.01 -2.21 21.30
N GLY A 373 6.67 -2.29 21.35
CA GLY A 373 5.86 -2.52 20.15
C GLY A 373 6.08 -1.45 19.08
N GLY A 374 6.10 -0.18 19.48
CA GLY A 374 6.39 0.96 18.61
C GLY A 374 7.79 0.90 17.97
N ILE A 375 8.80 0.56 18.76
CA ILE A 375 10.19 0.39 18.28
C ILE A 375 10.30 -0.74 17.25
N LEU A 376 9.62 -1.86 17.47
CA LEU A 376 9.64 -2.99 16.55
C LEU A 376 8.90 -2.68 15.24
N LEU A 377 7.82 -1.90 15.30
CA LEU A 377 7.18 -1.37 14.08
C LEU A 377 8.11 -0.40 13.33
N ALA A 378 8.83 0.45 14.05
CA ALA A 378 9.86 1.32 13.49
C ALA A 378 10.99 0.53 12.81
N ALA A 379 11.45 -0.56 13.43
CA ALA A 379 12.43 -1.47 12.85
C ALA A 379 11.93 -2.14 11.57
N SER A 380 10.69 -2.62 11.55
CA SER A 380 10.09 -3.20 10.35
C SER A 380 10.01 -2.17 9.20
N ARG A 381 9.71 -0.90 9.53
CA ARG A 381 9.70 0.20 8.56
C ARG A 381 11.11 0.50 8.04
N ALA A 382 12.12 0.52 8.91
CA ALA A 382 13.52 0.73 8.54
C ALA A 382 14.04 -0.35 7.57
N ILE A 383 13.75 -1.62 7.85
CA ILE A 383 14.15 -2.76 7.01
C ILE A 383 13.49 -2.70 5.62
N GLY A 384 12.28 -2.15 5.53
CA GLY A 384 11.52 -2.01 4.29
C GLY A 384 11.81 -0.74 3.49
N GLU A 385 12.66 0.18 3.98
CA GLU A 385 12.94 1.44 3.29
C GLU A 385 13.77 1.20 2.02
N THR A 386 13.35 1.84 0.95
CA THR A 386 13.94 1.65 -0.39
C THR A 386 14.54 2.94 -0.93
N MET A 387 13.76 4.03 -0.94
CA MET A 387 14.11 5.22 -1.71
C MET A 387 15.30 5.99 -1.13
N ILE A 388 15.39 6.13 0.19
CA ILE A 388 16.53 6.77 0.84
C ILE A 388 17.80 5.98 0.57
N VAL A 389 17.70 4.65 0.65
CA VAL A 389 18.85 3.75 0.48
C VAL A 389 19.35 3.76 -0.97
N VAL A 390 18.45 3.64 -1.96
CA VAL A 390 18.80 3.72 -3.39
C VAL A 390 19.61 4.97 -3.70
N MET A 391 19.25 6.09 -3.09
CA MET A 391 19.85 7.39 -3.41
C MET A 391 21.13 7.68 -2.63
N ALA A 392 21.23 7.21 -1.38
CA ALA A 392 22.29 7.64 -0.46
C ALA A 392 23.26 6.55 -0.02
N ALA A 393 22.90 5.25 -0.06
CA ALA A 393 23.78 4.17 0.35
C ALA A 393 24.52 3.51 -0.82
N GLY A 394 23.95 3.57 -2.03
CA GLY A 394 24.51 2.99 -3.24
C GLY A 394 23.80 1.72 -3.72
N LEU A 395 24.33 1.15 -4.78
CA LEU A 395 23.77 -0.05 -5.43
C LEU A 395 24.73 -1.26 -5.34
N ALA A 396 25.95 -1.06 -4.82
CA ALA A 396 26.97 -2.10 -4.76
C ALA A 396 26.69 -3.08 -3.62
N ALA A 397 26.63 -4.36 -3.94
CA ALA A 397 26.41 -5.43 -2.96
C ALA A 397 27.72 -5.83 -2.26
N ASN A 398 28.35 -4.88 -1.58
CA ASN A 398 29.58 -5.09 -0.84
C ASN A 398 29.31 -5.77 0.52
N LEU A 399 30.07 -6.80 0.82
CA LEU A 399 30.07 -7.41 2.15
C LEU A 399 31.09 -6.69 3.02
N THR A 400 30.64 -5.69 3.76
CA THR A 400 31.48 -4.87 4.64
C THR A 400 30.77 -4.60 5.97
N ALA A 401 31.53 -4.39 7.02
CA ALA A 401 31.06 -3.90 8.32
C ALA A 401 31.36 -2.40 8.52
N ASN A 402 32.04 -1.75 7.56
CA ASN A 402 32.38 -0.33 7.63
C ASN A 402 31.17 0.53 7.20
N PRO A 403 30.60 1.37 8.08
CA PRO A 403 29.46 2.21 7.75
C PRO A 403 29.77 3.33 6.74
N LEU A 404 31.03 3.61 6.44
CA LEU A 404 31.47 4.60 5.46
C LEU A 404 31.51 4.06 4.03
N ASP A 405 31.37 2.74 3.88
CA ASP A 405 31.34 2.11 2.58
C ASP A 405 29.96 2.18 1.91
N SER A 406 29.98 2.04 0.58
CA SER A 406 28.73 1.89 -0.20
C SER A 406 28.22 0.46 -0.05
N VAL A 407 26.94 0.34 0.29
CA VAL A 407 26.23 -0.93 0.45
C VAL A 407 24.83 -0.83 -0.20
N THR A 408 24.23 -1.99 -0.43
CA THR A 408 22.85 -2.07 -0.89
C THR A 408 21.98 -2.88 0.06
N THR A 409 20.66 -2.80 -0.10
CA THR A 409 19.70 -3.55 0.71
C THR A 409 18.87 -4.50 -0.15
N VAL A 410 18.18 -5.43 0.51
CA VAL A 410 17.26 -6.36 -0.15
C VAL A 410 16.20 -5.62 -0.95
N THR A 411 15.59 -4.57 -0.40
CA THR A 411 14.55 -3.76 -1.06
C THR A 411 15.06 -3.05 -2.30
N VAL A 412 16.25 -2.49 -2.24
CA VAL A 412 16.91 -1.82 -3.37
C VAL A 412 17.15 -2.81 -4.50
N GLN A 413 17.66 -4.01 -4.21
CA GLN A 413 17.91 -5.02 -5.23
C GLN A 413 16.61 -5.55 -5.85
N ILE A 414 15.53 -5.71 -5.09
CA ILE A 414 14.21 -6.05 -5.65
C ILE A 414 13.80 -5.02 -6.71
N VAL A 415 13.90 -3.72 -6.39
CA VAL A 415 13.55 -2.66 -7.35
C VAL A 415 14.47 -2.68 -8.57
N THR A 416 15.77 -2.83 -8.35
CA THR A 416 16.75 -2.87 -9.45
C THR A 416 16.53 -4.05 -10.40
N LEU A 417 16.14 -5.21 -9.86
CA LEU A 417 15.82 -6.39 -10.66
C LEU A 417 14.53 -6.27 -11.46
N LEU A 418 13.56 -5.50 -10.96
CA LEU A 418 12.25 -5.30 -11.57
C LEU A 418 12.18 -4.04 -12.46
N THR A 419 13.27 -3.27 -12.59
CA THR A 419 13.36 -2.12 -13.50
C THR A 419 14.17 -2.47 -14.74
N GLY A 420 13.74 -2.00 -15.92
CA GLY A 420 14.38 -2.27 -17.22
C GLY A 420 13.74 -3.40 -18.01
N ASP A 421 14.47 -3.94 -19.00
CA ASP A 421 13.98 -5.05 -19.81
C ASP A 421 13.88 -6.33 -18.97
N GLN A 422 12.65 -6.85 -18.87
CA GLN A 422 12.33 -8.00 -18.05
C GLN A 422 12.01 -9.21 -18.91
N GLU A 423 12.81 -10.25 -18.78
CA GLU A 423 12.39 -11.60 -19.14
C GLU A 423 11.75 -12.26 -17.92
N PHE A 424 10.46 -12.48 -17.97
CA PHE A 424 9.69 -13.02 -16.82
C PHE A 424 10.19 -14.40 -16.34
N ASP A 425 10.84 -15.16 -17.22
CA ASP A 425 11.37 -16.49 -16.92
C ASP A 425 12.87 -16.49 -16.57
N SER A 426 13.54 -15.34 -16.55
CA SER A 426 14.95 -15.27 -16.22
C SER A 426 15.20 -15.50 -14.71
N ALA A 427 16.33 -16.12 -14.36
CA ALA A 427 16.74 -16.27 -12.96
C ALA A 427 16.86 -14.91 -12.26
N LYS A 428 17.26 -13.87 -13.00
CA LYS A 428 17.36 -12.48 -12.53
C LYS A 428 16.01 -11.94 -12.05
N THR A 429 14.95 -12.06 -12.84
CA THR A 429 13.61 -11.57 -12.47
C THR A 429 13.01 -12.41 -11.33
N LEU A 430 13.17 -13.73 -11.39
CA LEU A 430 12.71 -14.64 -10.35
C LEU A 430 13.41 -14.41 -9.00
N ALA A 431 14.68 -13.97 -9.03
CA ALA A 431 15.42 -13.61 -7.80
C ALA A 431 14.75 -12.49 -6.99
N ALA A 432 14.05 -11.54 -7.65
CA ALA A 432 13.31 -10.49 -6.96
C ALA A 432 12.19 -11.06 -6.07
N PHE A 433 11.49 -12.10 -6.54
CA PHE A 433 10.45 -12.78 -5.76
C PHE A 433 11.05 -13.58 -4.60
N ALA A 434 12.19 -14.26 -4.82
CA ALA A 434 12.91 -14.96 -3.75
C ALA A 434 13.42 -14.00 -2.66
N LEU A 435 13.95 -12.84 -3.04
CA LEU A 435 14.32 -11.78 -2.09
C LEU A 435 13.11 -11.25 -1.33
N GLY A 436 12.00 -11.00 -2.04
CA GLY A 436 10.74 -10.56 -1.43
C GLY A 436 10.19 -11.58 -0.43
N MET A 437 10.22 -12.86 -0.76
CA MET A 437 9.82 -13.94 0.16
C MET A 437 10.70 -13.98 1.40
N MET A 438 12.02 -13.87 1.24
CA MET A 438 12.94 -13.88 2.37
C MET A 438 12.76 -12.66 3.27
N LEU A 439 12.56 -11.48 2.69
CA LEU A 439 12.25 -10.26 3.44
C LEU A 439 10.91 -10.39 4.20
N PHE A 440 9.90 -10.99 3.56
CA PHE A 440 8.61 -11.28 4.20
C PHE A 440 8.78 -12.21 5.41
N ILE A 441 9.55 -13.30 5.29
CA ILE A 441 9.81 -14.23 6.38
C ILE A 441 10.53 -13.52 7.54
N VAL A 442 11.57 -12.74 7.26
CA VAL A 442 12.33 -12.01 8.28
C VAL A 442 11.47 -10.98 9.00
N THR A 443 10.69 -10.18 8.27
CA THR A 443 9.80 -9.19 8.87
C THR A 443 8.64 -9.83 9.64
N LEU A 444 8.11 -10.95 9.17
CA LEU A 444 7.09 -11.72 9.88
C LEU A 444 7.64 -12.27 11.21
N LEU A 445 8.85 -12.84 11.20
CA LEU A 445 9.52 -13.32 12.40
C LEU A 445 9.74 -12.19 13.41
N LEU A 446 10.24 -11.04 12.97
CA LEU A 446 10.37 -9.86 13.81
C LEU A 446 9.04 -9.42 14.42
N ASN A 447 7.98 -9.37 13.65
CA ASN A 447 6.64 -9.00 14.12
C ASN A 447 6.08 -10.02 15.12
N VAL A 448 6.30 -11.33 14.89
CA VAL A 448 5.89 -12.38 15.84
C VAL A 448 6.66 -12.26 17.15
N ILE A 449 7.97 -12.01 17.09
CA ILE A 449 8.81 -11.77 18.28
C ILE A 449 8.30 -10.52 19.02
N ALA A 450 8.04 -9.45 18.29
CA ALA A 450 7.46 -8.22 18.80
C ALA A 450 6.18 -8.47 19.60
N LEU A 451 5.22 -9.17 19.00
CA LEU A 451 3.95 -9.50 19.65
C LEU A 451 4.13 -10.36 20.90
N LYS A 452 5.05 -11.31 20.89
CA LYS A 452 5.37 -12.14 22.07
C LYS A 452 5.97 -11.32 23.21
N VAL A 453 6.92 -10.43 22.88
CA VAL A 453 7.54 -9.53 23.86
C VAL A 453 6.48 -8.61 24.48
N VAL A 454 5.67 -7.94 23.65
CA VAL A 454 4.60 -7.05 24.12
C VAL A 454 3.62 -7.79 25.04
N ARG A 455 3.16 -9.00 24.65
CA ARG A 455 2.23 -9.80 25.48
C ARG A 455 2.85 -10.19 26.82
N LYS A 456 4.08 -10.69 26.83
CA LYS A 456 4.75 -11.14 28.06
C LYS A 456 4.89 -10.03 29.10
N TYR A 457 5.17 -8.80 28.65
CA TYR A 457 5.33 -7.66 29.58
C TYR A 457 3.99 -7.00 29.94
N ARG A 458 2.95 -7.15 29.12
CA ARG A 458 1.60 -6.66 29.44
C ARG A 458 0.95 -7.47 30.56
N GLU A 459 1.08 -8.79 30.54
CA GLU A 459 0.53 -9.69 31.58
C GLU A 459 1.12 -9.48 32.98
N GLN A 460 2.20 -8.69 33.13
CA GLN A 460 2.79 -8.36 34.42
C GLN A 460 2.15 -7.14 35.11
N TYR A 461 1.29 -6.39 34.40
CA TYR A 461 0.67 -5.16 34.90
C TYR A 461 -0.87 -5.18 34.85
N ASP A 462 -1.48 -6.22 34.31
CA ASP A 462 -2.90 -6.57 34.46
C ASP A 462 -3.09 -7.46 35.69
#